data_6d6d6d12287b52e547fa823ff9510406
#
_entry.id   6d6d6d12287b52e547fa823ff9510406
#
_cell.length_a   1.000
_cell.length_b   1.000
_cell.length_c   1.000
_cell.angle_alpha   90.00
_cell.angle_beta   90.00
_cell.angle_gamma   90.00
#
_symmetry.space_group_name_H-M   'P 1'
#
loop_
_entity.id
_entity.type
_entity.pdbx_description
1 polymer ?
#
loop_
_entity_poly.entity_id
_entity_poly.type
_entity_poly.pdbx_seq_one_letter_code
_entity_poly.pdbx_strand_id
1 'polypeptide(L)'
;KNVETIEEREGIDQAHFLFGTHAPLMIEKDYAALEILNAYLADGMSSKLFLKIREEKGLAYAVRGSINAENNYSYYTIYVGTTKEAIPEVKKIILEEFNNIKELSEKEIEETKQQLIGLRKISTEESANVMNELLLNELAGKAEDYYEHEKKINTVTLEQVKKLALELVKKYSIATIVPK
;
A
#
# COMPACT_ATOMS: atom_id res chain seq x y z
N LYS A 1 12.04 -0.82 17.12
CA LYS A 1 11.38 -1.97 17.73
C LYS A 1 9.97 -2.05 17.16
N ASN A 2 9.58 -3.21 16.65
CA ASN A 2 8.21 -3.42 16.16
C ASN A 2 7.25 -3.44 17.35
N VAL A 3 6.07 -2.84 17.19
CA VAL A 3 5.04 -2.73 18.22
C VAL A 3 3.78 -3.42 17.73
N GLU A 4 3.17 -4.22 18.60
CA GLU A 4 1.90 -4.88 18.33
C GLU A 4 0.93 -4.57 19.46
N THR A 5 -0.29 -4.18 19.10
CA THR A 5 -1.37 -3.90 20.04
C THR A 5 -2.63 -4.66 19.63
N ILE A 6 -3.35 -5.18 20.62
CA ILE A 6 -4.62 -5.87 20.42
C ILE A 6 -5.65 -5.25 21.37
N GLU A 7 -6.82 -4.93 20.83
CA GLU A 7 -7.99 -4.46 21.57
C GLU A 7 -9.13 -5.46 21.37
N GLU A 8 -9.74 -5.93 22.46
CA GLU A 8 -10.98 -6.70 22.40
C GLU A 8 -12.18 -5.75 22.49
N ARG A 9 -13.15 -5.91 21.58
CA ARG A 9 -14.31 -5.04 21.49
C ARG A 9 -15.60 -5.87 21.38
N GLU A 10 -16.61 -5.49 22.16
CA GLU A 10 -17.95 -6.06 22.07
C GLU A 10 -18.72 -5.47 20.87
N GLY A 11 -19.65 -6.24 20.32
CA GLY A 11 -20.55 -5.77 19.26
C GLY A 11 -19.92 -5.65 17.86
N ILE A 12 -18.80 -6.31 17.64
CA ILE A 12 -18.21 -6.49 16.32
C ILE A 12 -18.13 -7.97 15.97
N ASP A 13 -18.38 -8.29 14.68
CA ASP A 13 -18.36 -9.67 14.19
C ASP A 13 -17.05 -10.06 13.53
N GLN A 14 -16.24 -9.08 13.17
CA GLN A 14 -14.99 -9.27 12.44
C GLN A 14 -13.79 -8.74 13.21
N ALA A 15 -12.64 -9.37 12.99
CA ALA A 15 -11.37 -8.81 13.40
C ALA A 15 -10.84 -7.83 12.34
N HIS A 16 -10.25 -6.75 12.81
CA HIS A 16 -9.62 -5.73 11.98
C HIS A 16 -8.13 -5.73 12.25
N PHE A 17 -7.34 -6.06 11.25
CA PHE A 17 -5.88 -6.07 11.32
C PHE A 17 -5.34 -4.91 10.50
N LEU A 18 -4.43 -4.14 11.09
CA LEU A 18 -3.73 -3.05 10.41
C LEU A 18 -2.22 -3.18 10.62
N PHE A 19 -1.51 -3.39 9.53
CA PHE A 19 -0.06 -3.23 9.45
C PHE A 19 0.22 -1.78 9.08
N GLY A 20 1.21 -1.14 9.72
CA GLY A 20 1.59 0.24 9.44
C GLY A 20 3.10 0.47 9.54
N THR A 21 3.64 1.26 8.63
CA THR A 21 5.04 1.64 8.61
C THR A 21 5.22 3.08 8.14
N HIS A 22 6.31 3.74 8.57
CA HIS A 22 6.70 5.02 7.98
C HIS A 22 7.06 4.84 6.51
N ALA A 23 6.75 5.84 5.71
CA ALA A 23 6.90 5.80 4.26
C ALA A 23 7.50 7.10 3.72
N PRO A 24 8.01 7.13 2.47
CA PRO A 24 8.49 8.35 1.83
C PRO A 24 7.41 9.43 1.77
N LEU A 25 7.80 10.69 2.01
CA LEU A 25 6.95 11.85 1.80
C LEU A 25 6.61 12.01 0.32
N MET A 26 5.48 12.67 0.01
CA MET A 26 5.02 12.89 -1.38
C MET A 26 6.06 13.59 -2.25
N ILE A 27 6.89 14.47 -1.67
CA ILE A 27 7.95 15.20 -2.37
C ILE A 27 9.25 14.40 -2.55
N GLU A 28 9.38 13.24 -1.90
CA GLU A 28 10.59 12.44 -1.97
C GLU A 28 10.63 11.58 -3.23
N LYS A 29 11.83 11.37 -3.75
CA LYS A 29 12.07 10.60 -5.00
C LYS A 29 11.55 9.17 -4.95
N ASP A 30 11.46 8.57 -3.75
CA ASP A 30 11.03 7.19 -3.57
C ASP A 30 9.49 7.07 -3.41
N TYR A 31 8.75 8.19 -3.47
CA TYR A 31 7.28 8.18 -3.39
C TYR A 31 6.63 7.42 -4.55
N ALA A 32 7.08 7.65 -5.78
CA ALA A 32 6.58 6.91 -6.95
C ALA A 32 6.87 5.39 -6.85
N ALA A 33 7.99 5.01 -6.23
CA ALA A 33 8.27 3.60 -5.95
C ALA A 33 7.31 3.01 -4.90
N LEU A 34 6.86 3.82 -3.93
CA LEU A 34 5.84 3.43 -2.96
C LEU A 34 4.47 3.20 -3.62
N GLU A 35 4.08 4.06 -4.56
CA GLU A 35 2.83 3.88 -5.32
C GLU A 35 2.83 2.56 -6.09
N ILE A 36 3.93 2.24 -6.78
CA ILE A 36 4.10 0.97 -7.50
C ILE A 36 4.09 -0.22 -6.52
N LEU A 37 4.80 -0.12 -5.40
CA LEU A 37 4.82 -1.16 -4.38
C LEU A 37 3.41 -1.41 -3.82
N ASN A 38 2.64 -0.36 -3.53
CA ASN A 38 1.26 -0.48 -3.06
C ASN A 38 0.37 -1.17 -4.11
N ALA A 39 0.44 -0.74 -5.37
CA ALA A 39 -0.32 -1.33 -6.46
C ALA A 39 0.00 -2.82 -6.63
N TYR A 40 1.27 -3.21 -6.55
CA TYR A 40 1.68 -4.60 -6.63
C TYR A 40 1.23 -5.42 -5.42
N LEU A 41 1.41 -4.91 -4.19
CA LEU A 41 1.18 -5.68 -2.97
C LEU A 41 -0.27 -5.71 -2.52
N ALA A 42 -0.97 -4.56 -2.48
CA ALA A 42 -2.18 -4.45 -1.69
C ALA A 42 -3.29 -3.55 -2.28
N ASP A 43 -3.12 -2.99 -3.47
CA ASP A 43 -4.14 -2.17 -4.10
C ASP A 43 -4.83 -2.90 -5.25
N GLY A 44 -6.17 -3.06 -5.11
CA GLY A 44 -7.00 -3.72 -6.10
C GLY A 44 -7.00 -5.26 -6.03
N MET A 45 -7.90 -5.86 -6.83
CA MET A 45 -8.16 -7.31 -6.82
C MET A 45 -7.06 -8.16 -7.44
N SER A 46 -6.14 -7.57 -8.21
CA SER A 46 -4.99 -8.25 -8.82
C SER A 46 -3.73 -8.20 -7.95
N SER A 47 -3.78 -7.50 -6.81
CA SER A 47 -2.63 -7.37 -5.92
C SER A 47 -2.27 -8.68 -5.22
N LYS A 48 -0.98 -8.87 -4.92
CA LYS A 48 -0.47 -10.14 -4.35
C LYS A 48 -1.15 -10.53 -3.05
N LEU A 49 -1.37 -9.58 -2.14
CA LEU A 49 -2.00 -9.86 -0.85
C LEU A 49 -3.50 -10.17 -1.00
N PHE A 50 -4.20 -9.48 -1.91
CA PHE A 50 -5.60 -9.80 -2.18
C PHE A 50 -5.75 -11.23 -2.70
N LEU A 51 -4.96 -11.59 -3.72
CA LEU A 51 -5.00 -12.94 -4.29
C LEU A 51 -4.66 -14.00 -3.24
N LYS A 52 -3.57 -13.80 -2.50
CA LYS A 52 -3.07 -14.81 -1.56
C LYS A 52 -3.93 -14.95 -0.30
N ILE A 53 -4.35 -13.83 0.30
CA ILE A 53 -5.12 -13.85 1.57
C ILE A 53 -6.59 -14.16 1.31
N ARG A 54 -7.20 -13.51 0.28
CA ARG A 54 -8.63 -13.63 0.04
C ARG A 54 -8.96 -14.77 -0.93
N GLU A 55 -8.36 -14.79 -2.12
CA GLU A 55 -8.77 -15.74 -3.17
C GLU A 55 -8.22 -17.15 -2.92
N GLU A 56 -6.93 -17.28 -2.59
CA GLU A 56 -6.31 -18.60 -2.41
C GLU A 56 -6.63 -19.23 -1.05
N LYS A 57 -6.58 -18.43 0.02
CA LYS A 57 -6.71 -18.94 1.40
C LYS A 57 -8.07 -18.66 2.04
N GLY A 58 -8.90 -17.78 1.49
CA GLY A 58 -10.21 -17.44 2.05
C GLY A 58 -10.16 -16.83 3.45
N LEU A 59 -9.04 -16.18 3.82
CA LEU A 59 -8.81 -15.69 5.18
C LEU A 59 -9.36 -14.28 5.42
N ALA A 60 -9.76 -13.54 4.38
CA ALA A 60 -10.16 -12.15 4.53
C ALA A 60 -11.39 -11.79 3.70
N TYR A 61 -12.18 -10.86 4.22
CA TYR A 61 -13.28 -10.20 3.51
C TYR A 61 -12.80 -8.98 2.71
N ALA A 62 -11.77 -8.31 3.22
CA ALA A 62 -11.17 -7.14 2.60
C ALA A 62 -9.66 -7.13 2.81
N VAL A 63 -8.92 -6.72 1.76
CA VAL A 63 -7.48 -6.44 1.80
C VAL A 63 -7.28 -5.12 1.07
N ARG A 64 -6.63 -4.14 1.71
CA ARG A 64 -6.40 -2.82 1.13
C ARG A 64 -5.10 -2.21 1.61
N GLY A 65 -4.25 -1.80 0.68
CA GLY A 65 -3.13 -0.91 0.94
C GLY A 65 -3.56 0.56 0.84
N SER A 66 -2.97 1.41 1.66
CA SER A 66 -3.21 2.86 1.62
C SER A 66 -1.94 3.64 1.94
N ILE A 67 -1.67 4.64 1.14
CA ILE A 67 -0.59 5.59 1.33
C ILE A 67 -1.20 6.87 1.88
N ASN A 68 -0.70 7.34 3.01
CA ASN A 68 -1.08 8.61 3.62
C ASN A 68 0.18 9.46 3.72
N ALA A 69 0.36 10.36 2.77
CA ALA A 69 1.55 11.18 2.65
C ALA A 69 1.21 12.66 2.72
N GLU A 70 1.86 13.34 3.66
CA GLU A 70 1.75 14.77 3.92
C GLU A 70 3.13 15.42 3.82
N ASN A 71 3.21 16.73 4.04
CA ASN A 71 4.46 17.46 3.92
C ASN A 71 5.52 17.08 4.97
N ASN A 72 5.08 16.66 6.16
CA ASN A 72 5.96 16.42 7.31
C ASN A 72 5.82 15.02 7.92
N TYR A 73 4.88 14.21 7.44
CA TYR A 73 4.77 12.81 7.81
C TYR A 73 4.22 12.00 6.65
N SER A 74 4.59 10.73 6.60
CA SER A 74 4.02 9.76 5.67
C SER A 74 4.03 8.38 6.31
N TYR A 75 2.98 7.62 6.05
CA TYR A 75 2.89 6.23 6.46
C TYR A 75 2.14 5.40 5.42
N TYR A 76 2.56 4.16 5.31
CA TYR A 76 1.91 3.14 4.50
C TYR A 76 1.19 2.16 5.40
N THR A 77 -0.03 1.82 5.06
CA THR A 77 -0.83 0.84 5.81
C THR A 77 -1.37 -0.26 4.93
N ILE A 78 -1.49 -1.46 5.50
CA ILE A 78 -2.21 -2.59 4.91
C ILE A 78 -3.28 -3.00 5.90
N TYR A 79 -4.53 -2.81 5.50
CA TYR A 79 -5.71 -3.22 6.26
C TYR A 79 -6.19 -4.57 5.77
N VAL A 80 -6.57 -5.44 6.73
CA VAL A 80 -7.20 -6.73 6.46
C VAL A 80 -8.38 -6.93 7.40
N GLY A 81 -9.58 -7.10 6.82
CA GLY A 81 -10.77 -7.55 7.54
C GLY A 81 -10.83 -9.08 7.53
N THR A 82 -10.77 -9.70 8.71
CA THR A 82 -10.55 -11.13 8.86
C THR A 82 -11.27 -11.72 10.09
N THR A 83 -10.93 -12.92 10.51
CA THR A 83 -11.35 -13.51 11.80
C THR A 83 -10.22 -13.46 12.83
N LYS A 84 -10.57 -13.56 14.12
CA LYS A 84 -9.58 -13.56 15.23
C LYS A 84 -8.52 -14.66 15.03
N GLU A 85 -8.94 -15.84 14.60
CA GLU A 85 -8.10 -17.03 14.41
C GLU A 85 -7.14 -16.89 13.23
N ALA A 86 -7.53 -16.13 12.19
CA ALA A 86 -6.73 -15.96 10.97
C ALA A 86 -5.61 -14.91 11.11
N ILE A 87 -5.64 -14.05 12.14
CA ILE A 87 -4.67 -12.98 12.34
C ILE A 87 -3.20 -13.44 12.24
N PRO A 88 -2.77 -14.53 12.90
CA PRO A 88 -1.38 -14.97 12.82
C PRO A 88 -0.93 -15.32 11.40
N GLU A 89 -1.81 -15.98 10.63
CA GLU A 89 -1.51 -16.35 9.25
C GLU A 89 -1.52 -15.13 8.33
N VAL A 90 -2.47 -14.21 8.50
CA VAL A 90 -2.50 -12.92 7.76
C VAL A 90 -1.20 -12.14 7.97
N LYS A 91 -0.77 -11.98 9.22
CA LYS A 91 0.51 -11.34 9.54
C LYS A 91 1.69 -12.01 8.85
N LYS A 92 1.75 -13.35 8.92
CA LYS A 92 2.80 -14.14 8.30
C LYS A 92 2.85 -13.90 6.79
N ILE A 93 1.71 -13.96 6.11
CA ILE A 93 1.62 -13.74 4.66
C ILE A 93 2.10 -12.33 4.28
N ILE A 94 1.67 -11.29 5.00
CA ILE A 94 2.12 -9.91 4.72
C ILE A 94 3.64 -9.81 4.81
N LEU A 95 4.25 -10.33 5.87
CA LEU A 95 5.71 -10.27 6.05
C LEU A 95 6.45 -11.12 5.01
N GLU A 96 5.89 -12.27 4.62
CA GLU A 96 6.43 -13.11 3.54
C GLU A 96 6.39 -12.39 2.20
N GLU A 97 5.29 -11.71 1.85
CA GLU A 97 5.20 -10.98 0.57
C GLU A 97 6.15 -9.80 0.49
N PHE A 98 6.41 -9.09 1.58
CA PHE A 98 7.49 -8.10 1.61
C PHE A 98 8.87 -8.72 1.38
N ASN A 99 9.13 -9.91 1.89
CA ASN A 99 10.39 -10.60 1.64
C ASN A 99 10.49 -11.17 0.22
N ASN A 100 9.36 -11.64 -0.33
CA ASN A 100 9.26 -12.19 -1.69
C ASN A 100 9.40 -11.13 -2.78
N ILE A 101 9.36 -9.83 -2.42
CA ILE A 101 9.59 -8.74 -3.38
C ILE A 101 10.96 -8.85 -4.09
N LYS A 102 11.89 -9.59 -3.52
CA LYS A 102 13.19 -9.89 -4.15
C LYS A 102 13.05 -10.63 -5.47
N GLU A 103 11.98 -11.42 -5.60
CA GLU A 103 11.66 -12.23 -6.79
C GLU A 103 10.85 -11.46 -7.83
N LEU A 104 10.41 -10.21 -7.51
CA LEU A 104 9.72 -9.35 -8.46
C LEU A 104 10.54 -9.20 -9.73
N SER A 105 9.92 -9.44 -10.88
CA SER A 105 10.53 -9.38 -12.20
C SER A 105 10.31 -8.02 -12.88
N GLU A 106 11.15 -7.70 -13.89
CA GLU A 106 10.95 -6.53 -14.74
C GLU A 106 9.59 -6.53 -15.44
N LYS A 107 9.10 -7.70 -15.84
CA LYS A 107 7.77 -7.82 -16.46
C LYS A 107 6.67 -7.42 -15.50
N GLU A 108 6.68 -7.93 -14.27
CA GLU A 108 5.64 -7.64 -13.27
C GLU A 108 5.63 -6.15 -12.88
N ILE A 109 6.82 -5.54 -12.75
CA ILE A 109 6.88 -4.10 -12.43
C ILE A 109 6.33 -3.25 -13.59
N GLU A 110 6.63 -3.59 -14.83
CA GLU A 110 6.10 -2.86 -15.98
C GLU A 110 4.58 -3.04 -16.12
N GLU A 111 4.05 -4.22 -15.90
CA GLU A 111 2.59 -4.47 -15.85
C GLU A 111 1.94 -3.64 -14.73
N THR A 112 2.55 -3.57 -13.55
CA THR A 112 2.06 -2.76 -12.43
C THR A 112 2.07 -1.26 -12.73
N LYS A 113 3.13 -0.75 -13.37
CA LYS A 113 3.21 0.66 -13.80
C LYS A 113 2.08 1.00 -14.79
N GLN A 114 1.86 0.14 -15.79
CA GLN A 114 0.80 0.35 -16.77
C GLN A 114 -0.58 0.32 -16.14
N GLN A 115 -0.82 -0.59 -15.19
CA GLN A 115 -2.06 -0.62 -14.41
C GLN A 115 -2.27 0.66 -13.62
N LEU A 116 -1.26 1.11 -12.87
CA LEU A 116 -1.31 2.32 -12.05
C LEU A 116 -1.61 3.57 -12.88
N ILE A 117 -0.90 3.74 -14.00
CA ILE A 117 -1.11 4.85 -14.94
C ILE A 117 -2.52 4.79 -15.56
N GLY A 118 -2.97 3.59 -15.96
CA GLY A 118 -4.29 3.40 -16.54
C GLY A 118 -5.42 3.73 -15.56
N LEU A 119 -5.34 3.23 -14.32
CA LEU A 119 -6.32 3.53 -13.28
C LEU A 119 -6.37 5.02 -12.94
N ARG A 120 -5.21 5.68 -12.87
CA ARG A 120 -5.17 7.13 -12.68
C ARG A 120 -5.83 7.89 -13.83
N LYS A 121 -5.58 7.52 -15.10
CA LYS A 121 -6.23 8.14 -16.26
C LYS A 121 -7.76 8.03 -16.16
N ILE A 122 -8.28 6.89 -15.77
CA ILE A 122 -9.73 6.70 -15.53
C ILE A 122 -10.21 7.57 -14.37
N SER A 123 -9.50 7.56 -13.24
CA SER A 123 -9.86 8.37 -12.06
C SER A 123 -9.91 9.88 -12.39
N THR A 124 -8.98 10.37 -13.22
CA THR A 124 -8.89 11.78 -13.57
C THR A 124 -9.87 12.23 -14.67
N GLU A 125 -10.72 11.34 -15.19
CA GLU A 125 -11.91 11.75 -15.96
C GLU A 125 -12.90 12.54 -15.07
N GLU A 126 -12.87 12.31 -13.78
CA GLU A 126 -13.67 13.06 -12.81
C GLU A 126 -12.93 14.34 -12.37
N SER A 127 -13.54 15.50 -12.62
CA SER A 127 -12.94 16.81 -12.32
C SER A 127 -12.60 17.00 -10.83
N ALA A 128 -13.36 16.39 -9.94
CA ALA A 128 -13.11 16.45 -8.50
C ALA A 128 -11.78 15.79 -8.13
N ASN A 129 -11.43 14.66 -8.78
CA ASN A 129 -10.16 13.99 -8.55
C ASN A 129 -8.98 14.83 -9.08
N VAL A 130 -9.12 15.43 -10.25
CA VAL A 130 -8.12 16.36 -10.79
C VAL A 130 -7.88 17.54 -9.85
N MET A 131 -8.97 18.14 -9.36
CA MET A 131 -8.90 19.24 -8.39
C MET A 131 -8.17 18.84 -7.11
N ASN A 132 -8.51 17.68 -6.55
CA ASN A 132 -7.87 17.18 -5.34
C ASN A 132 -6.39 16.88 -5.56
N GLU A 133 -6.02 16.25 -6.67
CA GLU A 133 -4.61 15.97 -6.97
C GLU A 133 -3.80 17.26 -7.19
N LEU A 134 -4.33 18.25 -7.89
CA LEU A 134 -3.68 19.55 -8.05
C LEU A 134 -3.48 20.25 -6.69
N LEU A 135 -4.51 20.23 -5.83
CA LEU A 135 -4.41 20.81 -4.49
C LEU A 135 -3.35 20.09 -3.64
N LEU A 136 -3.33 18.76 -3.63
CA LEU A 136 -2.34 18.01 -2.87
C LEU A 136 -0.92 18.26 -3.36
N ASN A 137 -0.71 18.33 -4.69
CA ASN A 137 0.60 18.66 -5.24
C ASN A 137 1.03 20.08 -4.87
N GLU A 138 0.11 21.07 -4.89
CA GLU A 138 0.41 22.45 -4.46
C GLU A 138 0.82 22.49 -2.99
N LEU A 139 0.10 21.79 -2.13
CA LEU A 139 0.42 21.72 -0.70
C LEU A 139 1.75 21.00 -0.43
N ALA A 140 2.10 20.01 -1.22
CA ALA A 140 3.35 19.27 -1.10
C ALA A 140 4.55 20.02 -1.70
N GLY A 141 4.34 20.89 -2.70
CA GLY A 141 5.42 21.61 -3.37
C GLY A 141 4.91 22.56 -4.47
N LYS A 142 4.39 22.01 -5.55
CA LYS A 142 3.84 22.78 -6.67
C LYS A 142 2.82 21.97 -7.47
N ALA A 143 1.74 22.60 -7.88
CA ALA A 143 0.63 21.98 -8.62
C ALA A 143 1.08 21.31 -9.93
N GLU A 144 2.09 21.87 -10.62
CA GLU A 144 2.59 21.33 -11.88
C GLU A 144 3.13 19.90 -11.77
N ASP A 145 3.54 19.44 -10.59
CA ASP A 145 3.98 18.08 -10.34
C ASP A 145 2.90 17.03 -10.65
N TYR A 146 1.63 17.43 -10.64
CA TYR A 146 0.52 16.64 -11.14
C TYR A 146 0.75 16.11 -12.57
N TYR A 147 1.28 16.94 -13.48
CA TYR A 147 1.50 16.57 -14.88
C TYR A 147 2.74 15.68 -15.07
N GLU A 148 3.64 15.62 -14.10
CA GLU A 148 4.86 14.80 -14.16
C GLU A 148 4.67 13.39 -13.60
N HIS A 149 3.49 13.06 -13.05
CA HIS A 149 3.25 11.78 -12.36
C HIS A 149 3.56 10.57 -13.23
N GLU A 150 3.04 10.48 -14.45
CA GLU A 150 3.28 9.36 -15.37
C GLU A 150 4.78 9.20 -15.68
N LYS A 151 5.50 10.31 -15.85
CA LYS A 151 6.94 10.30 -16.05
C LYS A 151 7.69 9.82 -14.82
N LYS A 152 7.29 10.28 -13.61
CA LYS A 152 7.86 9.83 -12.34
C LYS A 152 7.68 8.31 -12.18
N ILE A 153 6.49 7.76 -12.41
CA ILE A 153 6.21 6.32 -12.37
C ILE A 153 7.11 5.55 -13.37
N ASN A 154 7.20 6.01 -14.61
CA ASN A 154 7.99 5.34 -15.65
C ASN A 154 9.50 5.32 -15.36
N THR A 155 10.02 6.29 -14.62
CA THR A 155 11.46 6.35 -14.27
C THR A 155 11.85 5.47 -13.10
N VAL A 156 10.89 4.93 -12.34
CA VAL A 156 11.18 4.04 -11.21
C VAL A 156 11.80 2.74 -11.72
N THR A 157 12.88 2.31 -11.08
CA THR A 157 13.54 1.04 -11.38
C THR A 157 13.07 -0.08 -10.45
N LEU A 158 13.20 -1.33 -10.91
CA LEU A 158 12.92 -2.52 -10.11
C LEU A 158 13.69 -2.51 -8.78
N GLU A 159 14.95 -2.12 -8.81
CA GLU A 159 15.81 -2.07 -7.62
C GLU A 159 15.35 -1.04 -6.58
N GLN A 160 14.78 0.10 -7.03
CA GLN A 160 14.19 1.08 -6.11
C GLN A 160 12.99 0.49 -5.36
N VAL A 161 12.09 -0.22 -6.06
CA VAL A 161 10.91 -0.86 -5.45
C VAL A 161 11.34 -1.95 -4.46
N LYS A 162 12.28 -2.83 -4.86
CA LYS A 162 12.82 -3.88 -3.98
C LYS A 162 13.47 -3.30 -2.72
N LYS A 163 14.33 -2.30 -2.89
CA LYS A 163 15.00 -1.63 -1.78
C LYS A 163 13.99 -1.02 -0.82
N LEU A 164 13.03 -0.26 -1.34
CA LEU A 164 12.00 0.39 -0.52
C LEU A 164 11.21 -0.65 0.29
N ALA A 165 10.72 -1.71 -0.34
CA ALA A 165 9.96 -2.76 0.35
C ALA A 165 10.73 -3.36 1.53
N LEU A 166 12.03 -3.65 1.34
CA LEU A 166 12.89 -4.18 2.39
C LEU A 166 13.18 -3.16 3.51
N GLU A 167 13.16 -1.86 3.20
CA GLU A 167 13.28 -0.81 4.23
C GLU A 167 12.00 -0.70 5.06
N LEU A 168 10.83 -0.68 4.42
CA LEU A 168 9.54 -0.54 5.08
C LEU A 168 9.26 -1.64 6.11
N VAL A 169 9.66 -2.87 5.82
CA VAL A 169 9.43 -4.01 6.72
C VAL A 169 10.40 -4.10 7.91
N LYS A 170 11.48 -3.31 7.91
CA LYS A 170 12.44 -3.29 9.05
C LYS A 170 11.82 -2.76 10.34
N LYS A 171 10.90 -1.79 10.21
CA LYS A 171 10.26 -1.13 11.36
C LYS A 171 8.79 -0.88 11.06
N TYR A 172 7.94 -1.64 11.70
CA TYR A 172 6.49 -1.58 11.53
C TYR A 172 5.76 -1.61 12.87
N SER A 173 4.49 -1.27 12.84
CA SER A 173 3.54 -1.46 13.93
C SER A 173 2.35 -2.26 13.44
N ILE A 174 1.75 -3.04 14.33
CA ILE A 174 0.51 -3.76 14.07
C ILE A 174 -0.52 -3.35 15.13
N ALA A 175 -1.69 -2.98 14.67
CA ALA A 175 -2.85 -2.76 15.51
C ALA A 175 -3.95 -3.75 15.09
N THR A 176 -4.57 -4.37 16.08
CA THR A 176 -5.64 -5.35 15.84
C THR A 176 -6.82 -5.08 16.77
N ILE A 177 -8.02 -5.08 16.22
CA ILE A 177 -9.27 -5.07 16.98
C ILE A 177 -9.96 -6.40 16.75
N VAL A 178 -10.32 -7.11 17.83
CA VAL A 178 -10.94 -8.44 17.73
C VAL A 178 -12.25 -8.49 18.50
N PRO A 179 -13.21 -9.35 18.07
CA PRO A 179 -14.38 -9.67 18.86
C PRO A 179 -13.99 -10.22 20.24
N LYS A 180 -14.73 -9.78 21.27
CA LYS A 180 -14.54 -10.25 22.63
C LYS A 180 -15.16 -11.64 22.83
#